data_7e0a11629e79523c543b41707a0a07ff
#
_entry.id   7e0a11629e79523c543b41707a0a07ff
#
_cell.length_a   1.000
_cell.length_b   1.000
_cell.length_c   1.000
_cell.angle_alpha   90.00
_cell.angle_beta   90.00
_cell.angle_gamma   90.00
#
_symmetry.space_group_name_H-M   'P 1'
#
loop_
_entity.id
_entity.type
_entity.pdbx_description
1 polymer ?
#
loop_
_entity_poly.entity_id
_entity_poly.type
_entity_poly.pdbx_seq_one_letter_code
_entity_poly.pdbx_strand_id
1 'polypeptide(L)'
;MGLESADGSAARFSSYIESLGGVIGHADRVNPLRDYCTGLMMPCERKSVEPMAAVTAPGRTAAQHQALVHFVGQAAWSDDKVLWKVREMVQPAMERHGPIEAWILDDTGFPKKGRHSVGVARQYCGQLGKQDNCQAAVSLSIANRHASLPVRYRLYL
;
A
#
# COMPACT_ATOMS: atom_id res chain seq x y z
N MET A 1 10.58 14.83 -25.99
CA MET A 1 11.10 13.71 -25.17
C MET A 1 10.18 13.36 -23.99
N GLY A 2 8.99 13.92 -23.87
CA GLY A 2 8.08 13.71 -22.73
C GLY A 2 6.91 12.73 -22.94
N LEU A 3 6.49 12.47 -24.17
CA LEU A 3 5.30 11.64 -24.47
C LEU A 3 5.57 10.13 -24.40
N GLU A 4 6.72 9.67 -24.84
CA GLU A 4 7.09 8.23 -24.76
C GLU A 4 7.27 7.72 -23.30
N SER A 5 7.66 8.58 -22.36
CA SER A 5 7.82 8.18 -20.95
C SER A 5 6.49 8.02 -20.21
N ALA A 6 5.45 8.79 -20.58
CA ALA A 6 4.14 8.73 -19.95
C ALA A 6 3.36 7.47 -20.36
N ASP A 7 3.40 7.13 -21.65
CA ASP A 7 2.74 5.93 -22.18
C ASP A 7 3.36 4.64 -21.61
N GLY A 8 4.69 4.59 -21.50
CA GLY A 8 5.40 3.48 -20.86
C GLY A 8 5.09 3.33 -19.37
N SER A 9 4.81 4.44 -18.66
CA SER A 9 4.44 4.39 -17.22
C SER A 9 3.01 3.87 -17.03
N ALA A 10 2.07 4.28 -17.86
CA ALA A 10 0.69 3.80 -17.83
C ALA A 10 0.62 2.29 -18.16
N ALA A 11 1.38 1.83 -19.15
CA ALA A 11 1.45 0.41 -19.48
C ALA A 11 2.04 -0.43 -18.35
N ARG A 12 3.14 0.03 -17.71
CA ARG A 12 3.71 -0.64 -16.53
C ARG A 12 2.73 -0.72 -15.36
N PHE A 13 2.01 0.38 -15.10
CA PHE A 13 0.98 0.39 -14.05
C PHE A 13 -0.15 -0.59 -14.36
N SER A 14 -0.66 -0.63 -15.60
CA SER A 14 -1.70 -1.58 -16.00
C SER A 14 -1.24 -3.03 -15.82
N SER A 15 -0.04 -3.36 -16.28
CA SER A 15 0.54 -4.70 -16.10
C SER A 15 0.73 -5.07 -14.62
N TYR A 16 1.12 -4.12 -13.77
CA TYR A 16 1.21 -4.30 -12.33
C TYR A 16 -0.15 -4.64 -11.71
N ILE A 17 -1.19 -3.87 -12.05
CA ILE A 17 -2.55 -4.12 -11.55
C ILE A 17 -3.11 -5.46 -12.05
N GLU A 18 -2.87 -5.83 -13.29
CA GLU A 18 -3.27 -7.14 -13.84
C GLU A 18 -2.60 -8.30 -13.09
N SER A 19 -1.30 -8.17 -12.81
CA SER A 19 -0.54 -9.16 -12.05
C SER A 19 -1.08 -9.34 -10.63
N LEU A 20 -1.41 -8.24 -9.94
CA LEU A 20 -2.06 -8.29 -8.62
C LEU A 20 -3.50 -8.81 -8.72
N GLY A 21 -4.22 -8.47 -9.78
CA GLY A 21 -5.56 -8.96 -10.07
C GLY A 21 -5.67 -10.49 -10.03
N GLY A 22 -4.63 -11.18 -10.46
CA GLY A 22 -4.54 -12.64 -10.42
C GLY A 22 -4.51 -13.25 -9.00
N VAL A 23 -4.17 -12.47 -7.97
CA VAL A 23 -4.04 -12.98 -6.58
C VAL A 23 -5.08 -12.44 -5.60
N ILE A 24 -5.89 -11.44 -5.98
CA ILE A 24 -6.94 -10.88 -5.12
C ILE A 24 -8.25 -11.68 -5.10
N GLY A 25 -8.31 -12.79 -5.85
CA GLY A 25 -9.31 -13.85 -5.71
C GLY A 25 -10.63 -13.67 -6.44
N HIS A 26 -10.98 -12.48 -6.95
CA HIS A 26 -12.19 -12.25 -7.74
C HIS A 26 -12.04 -11.07 -8.71
N ALA A 27 -12.60 -11.21 -9.93
CA ALA A 27 -12.48 -10.20 -10.97
C ALA A 27 -13.06 -8.83 -10.57
N ASP A 28 -14.16 -8.81 -9.80
CA ASP A 28 -14.79 -7.56 -9.35
C ASP A 28 -13.89 -6.70 -8.43
N ARG A 29 -12.83 -7.29 -7.89
CA ARG A 29 -11.87 -6.58 -7.03
C ARG A 29 -10.78 -5.85 -7.82
N VAL A 30 -10.64 -6.12 -9.11
CA VAL A 30 -9.58 -5.53 -9.96
C VAL A 30 -9.78 -4.03 -10.13
N ASN A 31 -11.01 -3.59 -10.40
CA ASN A 31 -11.29 -2.15 -10.52
C ASN A 31 -11.09 -1.40 -9.19
N PRO A 32 -11.65 -1.82 -8.05
CA PRO A 32 -11.34 -1.22 -6.76
C PRO A 32 -9.84 -1.22 -6.41
N LEU A 33 -9.10 -2.29 -6.73
CA LEU A 33 -7.64 -2.34 -6.58
C LEU A 33 -6.95 -1.25 -7.42
N ARG A 34 -7.30 -1.15 -8.69
CA ARG A 34 -6.78 -0.12 -9.61
C ARG A 34 -7.04 1.29 -9.06
N ASP A 35 -8.27 1.56 -8.66
CA ASP A 35 -8.69 2.85 -8.14
C ASP A 35 -7.97 3.19 -6.83
N TYR A 36 -7.80 2.21 -5.94
CA TYR A 36 -7.06 2.38 -4.69
C TYR A 36 -5.59 2.70 -4.96
N CYS A 37 -4.92 1.93 -5.82
CA CYS A 37 -3.52 2.19 -6.21
C CYS A 37 -3.38 3.54 -6.93
N THR A 38 -4.32 3.91 -7.79
CA THR A 38 -4.37 5.23 -8.43
C THR A 38 -4.47 6.34 -7.38
N GLY A 39 -5.39 6.21 -6.41
CA GLY A 39 -5.55 7.17 -5.31
C GLY A 39 -4.29 7.33 -4.46
N LEU A 40 -3.55 6.23 -4.23
CA LEU A 40 -2.25 6.30 -3.53
C LEU A 40 -1.20 7.11 -4.30
N MET A 41 -1.22 7.08 -5.62
CA MET A 41 -0.26 7.80 -6.48
C MET A 41 -0.68 9.25 -6.79
N MET A 42 -1.98 9.53 -6.85
CA MET A 42 -2.48 10.88 -7.15
C MET A 42 -2.24 11.85 -6.00
N PRO A 43 -1.96 13.12 -6.27
CA PRO A 43 -1.87 14.15 -5.22
C PRO A 43 -3.23 14.32 -4.55
N CYS A 44 -3.26 14.20 -3.21
CA CYS A 44 -4.41 14.49 -2.37
C CYS A 44 -3.92 14.89 -0.97
N GLU A 45 -4.75 15.62 -0.24
CA GLU A 45 -4.41 16.17 1.08
C GLU A 45 -3.91 15.10 2.07
N ARG A 46 -4.50 13.92 2.02
CA ARG A 46 -4.08 12.74 2.81
C ARG A 46 -4.45 11.45 2.11
N LYS A 47 -3.70 10.39 2.38
CA LYS A 47 -3.95 9.06 1.79
C LYS A 47 -4.96 8.26 2.62
N SER A 48 -6.20 8.79 2.71
CA SER A 48 -7.34 8.08 3.26
C SER A 48 -8.42 7.89 2.19
N VAL A 49 -9.32 6.94 2.40
CA VAL A 49 -10.26 6.48 1.37
C VAL A 49 -11.12 7.62 0.80
N GLU A 50 -11.56 8.55 1.65
CA GLU A 50 -12.44 9.66 1.23
C GLU A 50 -11.74 10.62 0.24
N PRO A 51 -10.57 11.23 0.54
CA PRO A 51 -9.84 12.05 -0.44
C PRO A 51 -9.44 11.27 -1.69
N MET A 52 -9.05 9.99 -1.55
CA MET A 52 -8.72 9.16 -2.70
C MET A 52 -9.94 8.92 -3.61
N ALA A 53 -11.13 8.70 -3.04
CA ALA A 53 -12.37 8.58 -3.80
C ALA A 53 -12.70 9.86 -4.57
N ALA A 54 -12.49 11.02 -3.95
CA ALA A 54 -12.73 12.31 -4.58
C ALA A 54 -11.83 12.56 -5.80
N VAL A 55 -10.55 12.15 -5.75
CA VAL A 55 -9.62 12.34 -6.87
C VAL A 55 -9.75 11.26 -7.94
N THR A 56 -10.14 10.02 -7.59
CA THR A 56 -10.26 8.93 -8.55
C THR A 56 -11.61 8.90 -9.26
N ALA A 57 -12.69 9.43 -8.64
CA ALA A 57 -14.01 9.48 -9.23
C ALA A 57 -14.81 10.71 -8.77
N PRO A 58 -14.41 11.95 -9.17
CA PRO A 58 -15.03 13.19 -8.67
C PRO A 58 -16.53 13.29 -8.95
N GLY A 59 -17.03 12.72 -10.06
CA GLY A 59 -18.45 12.72 -10.40
C GLY A 59 -19.31 11.72 -9.60
N ARG A 60 -18.71 10.79 -8.82
CA ARG A 60 -19.41 9.77 -8.03
C ARG A 60 -18.69 9.44 -6.72
N THR A 61 -18.15 10.43 -6.06
CA THR A 61 -17.30 10.28 -4.86
C THR A 61 -17.91 9.38 -3.78
N ALA A 62 -19.21 9.52 -3.48
CA ALA A 62 -19.85 8.71 -2.45
C ALA A 62 -19.88 7.20 -2.79
N ALA A 63 -20.21 6.84 -4.03
CA ALA A 63 -20.19 5.45 -4.49
C ALA A 63 -18.76 4.89 -4.51
N GLN A 64 -17.80 5.70 -4.97
CA GLN A 64 -16.39 5.34 -4.98
C GLN A 64 -15.81 5.13 -3.58
N HIS A 65 -16.18 6.00 -2.64
CA HIS A 65 -15.81 5.86 -1.23
C HIS A 65 -16.29 4.51 -0.67
N GLN A 66 -17.56 4.15 -0.89
CA GLN A 66 -18.09 2.85 -0.44
C GLN A 66 -17.37 1.67 -1.09
N ALA A 67 -17.08 1.74 -2.38
CA ALA A 67 -16.34 0.69 -3.09
C ALA A 67 -14.94 0.49 -2.52
N LEU A 68 -14.21 1.57 -2.25
CA LEU A 68 -12.87 1.52 -1.68
C LEU A 68 -12.88 1.05 -0.21
N VAL A 69 -13.83 1.50 0.60
CA VAL A 69 -13.99 1.03 2.00
C VAL A 69 -14.27 -0.47 2.02
N HIS A 70 -15.19 -0.96 1.16
CA HIS A 70 -15.47 -2.38 1.04
C HIS A 70 -14.23 -3.17 0.60
N PHE A 71 -13.52 -2.68 -0.40
CA PHE A 71 -12.33 -3.34 -0.92
C PHE A 71 -11.24 -3.49 0.15
N VAL A 72 -10.95 -2.43 0.90
CA VAL A 72 -9.87 -2.44 1.91
C VAL A 72 -10.30 -3.16 3.19
N GLY A 73 -11.56 -2.99 3.63
CA GLY A 73 -11.98 -3.43 4.96
C GLY A 73 -12.79 -4.73 5.01
N GLN A 74 -13.41 -5.15 3.89
CA GLN A 74 -14.37 -6.26 3.89
C GLN A 74 -14.12 -7.31 2.80
N ALA A 75 -13.48 -6.94 1.70
CA ALA A 75 -13.24 -7.88 0.61
C ALA A 75 -12.26 -8.98 1.03
N ALA A 76 -12.62 -10.23 0.76
CA ALA A 76 -11.85 -11.41 1.18
C ALA A 76 -10.64 -11.66 0.25
N TRP A 77 -9.65 -10.76 0.27
CA TRP A 77 -8.34 -10.95 -0.36
C TRP A 77 -7.25 -11.13 0.70
N SER A 78 -6.15 -11.75 0.32
CA SER A 78 -5.04 -12.06 1.22
C SER A 78 -3.88 -11.09 0.99
N ASP A 79 -3.51 -10.35 2.03
CA ASP A 79 -2.32 -9.50 2.04
C ASP A 79 -1.03 -10.30 1.82
N ASP A 80 -0.94 -11.51 2.39
CA ASP A 80 0.18 -12.43 2.16
C ASP A 80 0.36 -12.76 0.67
N LYS A 81 -0.73 -13.05 -0.06
CA LYS A 81 -0.68 -13.32 -1.50
C LYS A 81 -0.26 -12.09 -2.30
N VAL A 82 -0.75 -10.92 -1.91
CA VAL A 82 -0.36 -9.65 -2.54
C VAL A 82 1.11 -9.34 -2.29
N LEU A 83 1.59 -9.44 -1.06
CA LEU A 83 3.00 -9.22 -0.71
C LEU A 83 3.93 -10.19 -1.45
N TRP A 84 3.53 -11.48 -1.50
CA TRP A 84 4.28 -12.48 -2.27
C TRP A 84 4.36 -12.12 -3.75
N LYS A 85 3.24 -11.70 -4.36
CA LYS A 85 3.21 -11.31 -5.77
C LYS A 85 4.04 -10.06 -6.05
N VAL A 86 3.99 -9.07 -5.17
CA VAL A 86 4.85 -7.88 -5.27
C VAL A 86 6.32 -8.26 -5.19
N ARG A 87 6.69 -9.11 -4.24
CA ARG A 87 8.06 -9.62 -4.11
C ARG A 87 8.51 -10.36 -5.38
N GLU A 88 7.69 -11.27 -5.91
CA GLU A 88 7.97 -12.01 -7.15
C GLU A 88 8.27 -11.09 -8.34
N MET A 89 7.55 -9.97 -8.44
CA MET A 89 7.73 -9.00 -9.51
C MET A 89 8.95 -8.08 -9.32
N VAL A 90 9.20 -7.64 -8.08
CA VAL A 90 10.16 -6.56 -7.79
C VAL A 90 11.54 -7.10 -7.44
N GLN A 91 11.64 -8.18 -6.66
CA GLN A 91 12.93 -8.71 -6.21
C GLN A 91 13.90 -9.04 -7.36
N PRO A 92 13.48 -9.68 -8.47
CA PRO A 92 14.39 -9.96 -9.58
C PRO A 92 14.93 -8.67 -10.24
N ALA A 93 14.12 -7.59 -10.22
CA ALA A 93 14.58 -6.29 -10.72
C ALA A 93 15.65 -5.67 -9.79
N MET A 94 15.45 -5.77 -8.47
CA MET A 94 16.45 -5.33 -7.50
C MET A 94 17.77 -6.11 -7.65
N GLU A 95 17.70 -7.43 -7.77
CA GLU A 95 18.88 -8.32 -7.87
C GLU A 95 19.70 -8.09 -9.14
N ARG A 96 19.09 -7.61 -10.23
CA ARG A 96 19.83 -7.19 -11.44
C ARG A 96 20.74 -5.98 -11.20
N HIS A 97 20.44 -5.16 -10.19
CA HIS A 97 21.23 -3.99 -9.82
C HIS A 97 22.27 -4.29 -8.73
N GLY A 98 22.16 -5.42 -8.06
CA GLY A 98 23.08 -5.86 -7.02
C GLY A 98 22.43 -6.89 -6.08
N PRO A 99 23.23 -7.73 -5.41
CA PRO A 99 22.71 -8.74 -4.49
C PRO A 99 21.97 -8.10 -3.32
N ILE A 100 21.06 -8.85 -2.69
CA ILE A 100 20.46 -8.44 -1.42
C ILE A 100 21.54 -8.48 -0.34
N GLU A 101 21.80 -7.33 0.30
CA GLU A 101 22.87 -7.14 1.27
C GLU A 101 22.36 -7.05 2.71
N ALA A 102 21.09 -6.69 2.90
CA ALA A 102 20.54 -6.45 4.23
C ALA A 102 19.07 -6.90 4.36
N TRP A 103 18.73 -7.30 5.59
CA TRP A 103 17.38 -7.42 6.11
C TRP A 103 17.18 -6.30 7.12
N ILE A 104 16.18 -5.46 6.87
CA ILE A 104 15.88 -4.29 7.70
C ILE A 104 14.59 -4.56 8.45
N LEU A 105 14.67 -4.57 9.78
CA LEU A 105 13.53 -4.64 10.67
C LEU A 105 13.29 -3.24 11.23
N ASP A 106 12.10 -2.71 11.04
CA ASP A 106 11.75 -1.36 11.47
C ASP A 106 10.32 -1.31 12.03
N ASP A 107 10.07 -0.41 12.98
CA ASP A 107 8.76 -0.17 13.52
C ASP A 107 8.22 1.21 13.14
N THR A 108 6.92 1.27 12.88
CA THR A 108 6.23 2.50 12.51
C THR A 108 5.01 2.72 13.39
N GLY A 109 4.96 3.87 14.07
CA GLY A 109 3.81 4.30 14.84
C GLY A 109 2.83 5.11 14.00
N PHE A 110 1.57 4.68 13.92
CA PHE A 110 0.48 5.37 13.24
C PHE A 110 -0.39 6.11 14.25
N PRO A 111 -0.33 7.46 14.36
CA PRO A 111 -1.15 8.22 15.31
C PRO A 111 -2.64 7.98 15.11
N LYS A 112 -3.37 7.82 16.20
CA LYS A 112 -4.83 7.61 16.21
C LYS A 112 -5.50 8.57 17.20
N LYS A 113 -6.56 9.22 16.77
CA LYS A 113 -7.35 10.11 17.68
C LYS A 113 -8.25 9.31 18.62
N GLY A 114 -8.70 8.12 18.21
CA GLY A 114 -9.59 7.23 18.98
C GLY A 114 -8.86 6.11 19.68
N ARG A 115 -9.61 5.37 20.54
CA ARG A 115 -9.10 4.24 21.32
C ARG A 115 -9.64 2.87 20.85
N HIS A 116 -10.52 2.87 19.85
CA HIS A 116 -11.29 1.68 19.47
C HIS A 116 -10.72 0.92 18.27
N SER A 117 -9.70 1.46 17.58
CA SER A 117 -9.05 0.72 16.50
C SER A 117 -8.20 -0.40 17.07
N VAL A 118 -8.19 -1.54 16.39
CA VAL A 118 -7.41 -2.72 16.79
C VAL A 118 -5.93 -2.34 16.96
N GLY A 119 -5.31 -2.79 18.06
CA GLY A 119 -3.89 -2.52 18.34
C GLY A 119 -3.57 -1.07 18.72
N VAL A 120 -4.57 -0.23 19.02
CA VAL A 120 -4.31 1.13 19.53
C VAL A 120 -3.99 1.07 21.01
N ALA A 121 -2.85 1.61 21.38
CA ALA A 121 -2.42 1.81 22.75
C ALA A 121 -1.73 3.16 22.93
N ARG A 122 -1.68 3.65 24.19
CA ARG A 122 -0.84 4.79 24.54
C ARG A 122 0.61 4.33 24.65
N GLN A 123 1.40 4.62 23.65
CA GLN A 123 2.80 4.20 23.53
C GLN A 123 3.63 5.29 22.83
N TYR A 124 4.94 5.11 22.80
CA TYR A 124 5.80 6.05 22.05
C TYR A 124 5.47 6.00 20.57
N CYS A 125 5.18 7.15 20.00
CA CYS A 125 4.92 7.32 18.57
C CYS A 125 6.08 8.11 17.94
N GLY A 126 6.96 7.43 17.22
CA GLY A 126 8.13 8.06 16.59
C GLY A 126 7.77 9.22 15.66
N GLN A 127 6.66 9.13 14.95
CA GLN A 127 6.15 10.19 14.08
C GLN A 127 5.79 11.48 14.84
N LEU A 128 5.37 11.37 16.11
CA LEU A 128 5.02 12.51 16.96
C LEU A 128 6.13 12.91 17.94
N GLY A 129 7.17 12.08 18.09
CA GLY A 129 8.25 12.28 19.06
C GLY A 129 7.82 12.23 20.53
N LYS A 130 6.65 11.63 20.83
CA LYS A 130 6.08 11.58 22.19
C LYS A 130 5.20 10.35 22.39
N GLN A 131 4.82 10.10 23.66
CA GLN A 131 3.79 9.12 23.96
C GLN A 131 2.39 9.64 23.58
N ASP A 132 1.70 8.91 22.72
CA ASP A 132 0.33 9.22 22.31
C ASP A 132 -0.41 7.93 21.92
N ASN A 133 -1.72 8.04 21.65
CA ASN A 133 -2.47 6.92 21.09
C ASN A 133 -1.98 6.63 19.67
N CYS A 134 -1.42 5.46 19.46
CA CYS A 134 -1.01 5.01 18.13
C CYS A 134 -1.15 3.50 17.98
N GLN A 135 -1.27 3.06 16.72
CA GLN A 135 -1.00 1.68 16.33
C GLN A 135 0.48 1.58 15.98
N ALA A 136 1.14 0.50 16.35
CA ALA A 136 2.49 0.22 15.92
C ALA A 136 2.49 -1.01 15.00
N ALA A 137 3.23 -0.93 13.90
CA ALA A 137 3.47 -2.05 13.00
C ALA A 137 4.96 -2.26 12.82
N VAL A 138 5.39 -3.52 12.80
CA VAL A 138 6.75 -3.89 12.42
C VAL A 138 6.77 -4.31 10.97
N SER A 139 7.71 -3.80 10.21
CA SER A 139 7.98 -4.21 8.84
C SER A 139 9.33 -4.92 8.72
N LEU A 140 9.41 -5.87 7.81
CA LEU A 140 10.65 -6.51 7.39
C LEU A 140 10.86 -6.18 5.91
N SER A 141 12.02 -5.60 5.59
CA SER A 141 12.41 -5.28 4.23
C SER A 141 13.69 -5.98 3.84
N ILE A 142 13.81 -6.35 2.57
CA ILE A 142 15.07 -6.72 1.94
C ILE A 142 15.64 -5.50 1.24
N ALA A 143 16.96 -5.34 1.26
CA ALA A 143 17.61 -4.16 0.67
C ALA A 143 18.94 -4.51 0.01
N ASN A 144 19.29 -3.71 -0.99
CA ASN A 144 20.61 -3.57 -1.55
C ASN A 144 20.98 -2.08 -1.66
N ARG A 145 22.11 -1.74 -2.26
CA ARG A 145 22.57 -0.34 -2.39
C ARG A 145 21.65 0.55 -3.23
N HIS A 146 20.73 -0.02 -4.00
CA HIS A 146 19.91 0.70 -4.98
C HIS A 146 18.45 0.80 -4.57
N ALA A 147 17.93 -0.16 -3.79
CA ALA A 147 16.52 -0.25 -3.46
C ALA A 147 16.26 -0.98 -2.14
N SER A 148 15.09 -0.72 -1.56
CA SER A 148 14.52 -1.47 -0.44
C SER A 148 13.10 -1.90 -0.79
N LEU A 149 12.73 -3.13 -0.40
CA LEU A 149 11.42 -3.71 -0.64
C LEU A 149 10.86 -4.30 0.66
N PRO A 150 9.75 -3.77 1.19
CA PRO A 150 9.02 -4.41 2.27
C PRO A 150 8.47 -5.76 1.81
N VAL A 151 8.78 -6.83 2.56
CA VAL A 151 8.37 -8.20 2.23
C VAL A 151 7.41 -8.79 3.27
N ARG A 152 7.36 -8.20 4.46
CA ARG A 152 6.47 -8.61 5.54
C ARG A 152 6.15 -7.43 6.45
N TYR A 153 4.98 -7.46 7.08
CA TYR A 153 4.64 -6.57 8.19
C TYR A 153 3.73 -7.26 9.20
N ARG A 154 3.74 -6.77 10.43
CA ARG A 154 2.86 -7.21 11.52
C ARG A 154 2.41 -6.01 12.33
N LEU A 155 1.11 -5.95 12.62
CA LEU A 155 0.56 -5.00 13.57
C LEU A 155 0.78 -5.53 14.99
N TYR A 156 1.21 -4.69 15.92
CA TYR A 156 1.15 -4.99 17.34
C TYR A 156 -0.30 -4.98 17.80
N LEU A 157 -0.69 -6.03 18.54
CA LEU A 157 -2.02 -6.23 19.10
C LEU A 157 -1.97 -6.21 20.62
#